data_056a3b0f13fde397f99e426ba558e665
#
_entry.id   056a3b0f13fde397f99e426ba558e665
#
_cell.length_a   1.000
_cell.length_b   1.000
_cell.length_c   1.000
_cell.angle_alpha   90.00
_cell.angle_beta   90.00
_cell.angle_gamma   90.00
#
_symmetry.space_group_name_H-M   'P 1'
#
loop_
_entity.id
_entity.type
_entity.pdbx_description
1 polymer ?
#
loop_
_entity_poly.entity_id
_entity_poly.type
_entity_poly.pdbx_seq_one_letter_code
_entity_poly.pdbx_strand_id
1 'polypeptide(L)'
;MELPTRIRIDTQSVESRTIVEVESEDRLGLLHRISNVLTRHDLNIHVARISTEKGAAIDTFYVRTKSGGKPTDENKLDELKRELETELG
;
A
#
# COMPACT_ATOMS: atom_id res chain seq x y z
N MET A 1 6.68 4.38 22.35
CA MET A 1 5.36 3.81 22.03
C MET A 1 5.27 3.54 20.54
N GLU A 2 4.89 2.33 20.19
CA GLU A 2 4.72 1.95 18.79
C GLU A 2 3.41 2.50 18.23
N LEU A 3 3.47 2.99 16.99
CA LEU A 3 2.29 3.45 16.29
C LEU A 3 1.61 2.24 15.61
N PRO A 4 0.29 2.12 15.68
CA PRO A 4 -0.39 1.05 14.97
C PRO A 4 -0.27 1.24 13.47
N THR A 5 -0.10 0.14 12.74
CA THR A 5 -0.11 0.15 11.28
C THR A 5 -1.55 0.24 10.80
N ARG A 6 -1.81 1.16 9.89
CA ARG A 6 -3.11 1.33 9.25
C ARG A 6 -2.96 1.20 7.75
N ILE A 7 -3.77 0.34 7.16
CA ILE A 7 -3.79 0.14 5.72
C ILE A 7 -5.16 0.56 5.21
N ARG A 8 -5.16 1.43 4.22
CA ARG A 8 -6.40 1.85 3.56
C ARG A 8 -6.26 1.62 2.05
N ILE A 9 -7.26 0.97 1.48
CA ILE A 9 -7.31 0.73 0.04
C ILE A 9 -8.52 1.48 -0.51
N ASP A 10 -8.26 2.36 -1.47
CA ASP A 10 -9.28 3.22 -2.06
C ASP A 10 -9.37 2.95 -3.56
N THR A 11 -10.52 2.42 -3.97
CA THR A 11 -10.80 2.10 -5.38
C THR A 11 -11.66 3.16 -6.05
N GLN A 12 -12.07 4.21 -5.34
CA GLN A 12 -13.05 5.18 -5.83
C GLN A 12 -12.48 6.54 -6.23
N SER A 13 -11.43 7.00 -5.56
CA SER A 13 -10.95 8.36 -5.71
C SER A 13 -10.25 8.65 -7.04
N VAL A 14 -9.63 7.65 -7.66
CA VAL A 14 -8.94 7.80 -8.94
C VAL A 14 -9.49 6.78 -9.92
N GLU A 15 -9.89 7.26 -11.10
CA GLU A 15 -10.57 6.42 -12.09
C GLU A 15 -9.70 5.26 -12.62
N SER A 16 -8.43 5.52 -12.90
CA SER A 16 -7.56 4.55 -13.57
C SER A 16 -6.66 3.75 -12.63
N ARG A 17 -6.70 4.02 -11.34
CA ARG A 17 -5.78 3.38 -10.37
C ARG A 17 -6.46 3.14 -9.04
N THR A 18 -5.91 2.20 -8.29
CA THR A 18 -6.28 1.98 -6.89
C THR A 18 -5.20 2.60 -6.01
N ILE A 19 -5.62 3.23 -4.93
CA ILE A 19 -4.70 3.84 -3.97
C ILE A 19 -4.53 2.90 -2.79
N VAL A 20 -3.27 2.59 -2.45
CA VAL A 20 -2.92 1.86 -1.24
C VAL A 20 -2.19 2.84 -0.32
N GLU A 21 -2.80 3.15 0.81
CA GLU A 21 -2.21 4.05 1.79
C GLU A 21 -1.78 3.26 3.01
N VAL A 22 -0.53 3.44 3.40
CA VAL A 22 0.05 2.76 4.55
C VAL A 22 0.52 3.82 5.55
N GLU A 23 -0.07 3.80 6.73
CA GLU A 23 0.36 4.65 7.84
C GLU A 23 0.97 3.74 8.89
N SER A 24 2.22 3.98 9.23
CA SER A 24 2.95 3.14 10.17
C SER A 24 4.08 3.91 10.83
N GLU A 25 4.73 3.28 11.81
CA GLU A 25 5.96 3.80 12.37
C GLU A 25 7.02 3.86 11.27
N ASP A 26 7.76 4.97 11.19
CA ASP A 26 8.83 5.12 10.22
C ASP A 26 10.00 4.21 10.60
N ARG A 27 10.21 3.15 9.80
CA ARG A 27 11.20 2.12 10.05
C ARG A 27 12.09 1.90 8.83
N LEU A 28 13.34 1.54 9.09
CA LEU A 28 14.27 1.18 8.05
C LEU A 28 13.71 -0.01 7.23
N GLY A 29 13.75 0.11 5.91
CA GLY A 29 13.29 -0.94 5.02
C GLY A 29 11.78 -1.03 4.81
N LEU A 30 11.00 -0.11 5.39
CA LEU A 30 9.55 -0.09 5.27
C LEU A 30 9.09 -0.09 3.81
N LEU A 31 9.62 0.82 3.01
CA LEU A 31 9.25 0.95 1.61
C LEU A 31 9.56 -0.32 0.82
N HIS A 32 10.69 -0.96 1.11
CA HIS A 32 11.07 -2.21 0.49
C HIS A 32 10.08 -3.34 0.80
N ARG A 33 9.64 -3.43 2.06
CA ARG A 33 8.65 -4.42 2.48
C ARG A 33 7.31 -4.22 1.78
N ILE A 34 6.84 -2.98 1.70
CA ILE A 34 5.60 -2.65 1.01
C ILE A 34 5.72 -3.02 -0.47
N SER A 35 6.80 -2.63 -1.12
CA SER A 35 7.03 -2.93 -2.54
C SER A 35 7.04 -4.42 -2.81
N ASN A 36 7.65 -5.22 -1.93
CA ASN A 36 7.67 -6.66 -2.08
C ASN A 36 6.27 -7.27 -2.01
N VAL A 37 5.44 -6.81 -1.08
CA VAL A 37 4.07 -7.29 -0.97
C VAL A 37 3.27 -6.94 -2.23
N LEU A 38 3.36 -5.70 -2.70
CA LEU A 38 2.68 -5.27 -3.91
C LEU A 38 3.10 -6.10 -5.12
N THR A 39 4.40 -6.36 -5.25
CA THR A 39 4.93 -7.19 -6.34
C THR A 39 4.40 -8.61 -6.28
N ARG A 40 4.32 -9.21 -5.10
CA ARG A 40 3.77 -10.57 -4.93
C ARG A 40 2.29 -10.65 -5.33
N HIS A 41 1.58 -9.53 -5.24
CA HIS A 41 0.18 -9.43 -5.66
C HIS A 41 0.02 -8.98 -7.12
N ASP A 42 1.11 -9.02 -7.89
CA ASP A 42 1.10 -8.64 -9.30
C ASP A 42 0.65 -7.20 -9.56
N LEU A 43 1.03 -6.31 -8.66
CA LEU A 43 0.72 -4.90 -8.76
C LEU A 43 1.97 -4.09 -9.08
N ASN A 44 1.83 -3.13 -9.99
CA ASN A 44 2.87 -2.17 -10.32
C ASN A 44 2.57 -0.84 -9.66
N ILE A 45 3.60 -0.27 -9.04
CA ILE A 45 3.50 1.07 -8.46
C ILE A 45 3.68 2.09 -9.59
N HIS A 46 2.66 2.89 -9.83
CA HIS A 46 2.76 3.96 -10.83
C HIS A 46 3.31 5.24 -10.22
N VAL A 47 2.83 5.60 -9.04
CA VAL A 47 3.30 6.78 -8.29
C VAL A 47 3.37 6.39 -6.82
N ALA A 48 4.42 6.80 -6.15
CA ALA A 48 4.55 6.66 -4.70
C ALA A 48 4.79 8.05 -4.10
N ARG A 49 4.05 8.34 -3.05
CA ARG A 49 4.24 9.56 -2.27
C ARG A 49 4.60 9.16 -0.85
N ILE A 50 5.74 9.65 -0.39
CA ILE A 50 6.26 9.33 0.93
C ILE A 50 6.22 10.59 1.78
N SER A 51 5.61 10.47 2.95
CA SER A 51 5.55 11.58 3.91
C SER A 51 5.88 11.04 5.29
N THR A 52 6.68 11.80 6.03
CA THR A 52 7.01 11.47 7.42
C THR A 52 6.57 12.62 8.29
N GLU A 53 5.79 12.32 9.31
CA GLU A 53 5.24 13.32 10.20
C GLU A 53 5.25 12.78 11.63
N LYS A 54 5.98 13.44 12.54
CA LYS A 54 6.05 13.09 13.96
C LYS A 54 6.41 11.62 14.21
N GLY A 55 7.35 11.08 13.42
CA GLY A 55 7.78 9.68 13.54
C GLY A 55 6.87 8.67 12.84
N ALA A 56 5.79 9.11 12.25
CA ALA A 56 4.92 8.25 11.45
C ALA A 56 5.22 8.42 9.97
N ALA A 57 5.28 7.32 9.25
CA ALA A 57 5.38 7.32 7.80
C ALA A 57 3.97 7.16 7.22
N ILE A 58 3.61 8.03 6.28
CA ILE A 58 2.35 7.95 5.55
C ILE A 58 2.73 7.77 4.09
N ASP A 59 2.64 6.54 3.61
CA ASP A 59 3.05 6.18 2.26
C ASP A 59 1.81 5.92 1.41
N THR A 60 1.72 6.61 0.29
CA THR A 60 0.58 6.50 -0.62
C THR A 60 1.05 5.97 -1.96
N PHE A 61 0.50 4.85 -2.39
CA PHE A 61 0.87 4.19 -3.64
C PHE A 61 -0.33 4.16 -4.58
N TYR A 62 -0.09 4.64 -5.80
CA TYR A 62 -1.06 4.52 -6.89
C TYR A 62 -0.68 3.30 -7.69
N VAL A 63 -1.51 2.25 -7.65
CA VAL A 63 -1.16 0.95 -8.21
C VAL A 63 -2.05 0.55 -9.37
N ARG A 64 -1.46 -0.25 -10.28
CA ARG A 64 -2.15 -0.86 -11.42
C ARG A 64 -1.78 -2.33 -11.46
N THR A 65 -2.60 -3.12 -12.15
CA THR A 65 -2.24 -4.51 -12.44
C THR A 65 -1.07 -4.53 -13.44
N LYS A 66 -0.42 -5.69 -13.59
CA LYS A 66 0.66 -5.83 -14.57
C LYS A 66 0.25 -5.52 -16.00
N SER A 67 -1.01 -5.77 -16.33
CA SER A 67 -1.57 -5.45 -17.65
C SER A 67 -1.98 -3.98 -17.79
N GLY A 68 -1.82 -3.19 -16.74
CA GLY A 68 -2.13 -1.76 -16.74
C GLY A 68 -3.54 -1.40 -16.30
N GLY A 69 -4.34 -2.38 -15.93
CA GLY A 69 -5.70 -2.16 -15.46
C GLY A 69 -5.77 -1.72 -14.00
N LYS A 70 -6.94 -1.25 -13.60
CA LYS A 70 -7.19 -0.88 -12.22
C LYS A 70 -7.54 -2.13 -11.40
N PRO A 71 -6.84 -2.40 -10.29
CA PRO A 71 -7.21 -3.48 -9.38
C PRO A 71 -8.55 -3.18 -8.72
N THR A 72 -9.55 -4.05 -8.93
CA THR A 72 -10.90 -3.84 -8.38
C THR A 72 -11.50 -5.08 -7.74
N ASP A 73 -10.83 -6.23 -7.82
CA ASP A 73 -11.30 -7.47 -7.22
C ASP A 73 -11.21 -7.36 -5.69
N GLU A 74 -12.35 -7.26 -5.03
CA GLU A 74 -12.42 -7.06 -3.59
C GLU A 74 -11.74 -8.18 -2.81
N ASN A 75 -11.85 -9.42 -3.24
CA ASN A 75 -11.20 -10.53 -2.56
C ASN A 75 -9.68 -10.42 -2.62
N LYS A 76 -9.15 -10.05 -3.77
CA LYS A 76 -7.70 -9.85 -3.93
C LYS A 76 -7.21 -8.65 -3.13
N LEU A 77 -7.99 -7.58 -3.09
CA LEU A 77 -7.64 -6.39 -2.32
C LEU A 77 -7.69 -6.66 -0.81
N ASP A 78 -8.64 -7.48 -0.36
CA ASP A 78 -8.70 -7.90 1.05
C ASP A 78 -7.49 -8.76 1.43
N GLU A 79 -7.06 -9.65 0.55
CA GLU A 79 -5.84 -10.46 0.76
C GLU A 79 -4.61 -9.56 0.82
N LEU A 80 -4.52 -8.58 -0.07
CA LEU A 80 -3.44 -7.61 -0.08
C LEU A 80 -3.37 -6.86 1.25
N LYS A 81 -4.50 -6.36 1.71
CA LYS A 81 -4.59 -5.63 2.97
C LYS A 81 -4.12 -6.48 4.14
N ARG A 82 -4.60 -7.73 4.21
CA ARG A 82 -4.20 -8.65 5.28
C ARG A 82 -2.71 -8.95 5.25
N GLU A 83 -2.14 -9.16 4.08
CA GLU A 83 -0.71 -9.43 3.96
C GLU A 83 0.12 -8.21 4.36
N LEU A 84 -0.31 -7.01 3.98
CA LEU A 84 0.36 -5.79 4.42
C LEU A 84 0.29 -5.64 5.95
N GLU A 85 -0.86 -5.88 6.54
CA GLU A 85 -1.02 -5.83 7.99
C GLU A 85 -0.12 -6.84 8.70
N THR A 86 -0.03 -8.04 8.18
CA THR A 86 0.83 -9.10 8.73
C THR A 86 2.31 -8.74 8.60
N GLU A 87 2.71 -8.27 7.43
CA GLU A 87 4.12 -7.97 7.13
C GLU A 87 4.62 -6.75 7.89
N LEU A 88 3.77 -5.75 8.10
CA LEU A 88 4.15 -4.46 8.69
C LEU A 88 3.74 -4.32 10.14
N GLY A 89 2.77 -5.06 10.56
CA GLY A 89 2.28 -5.04 11.92
C GLY A 89 3.14 -5.82 12.87
#